data_4d2358d635b989399d3ee492e4a2a121
#
_entry.id   4d2358d635b989399d3ee492e4a2a121
#
_cell.length_a   1.000
_cell.length_b   1.000
_cell.length_c   1.000
_cell.angle_alpha   90.00
_cell.angle_beta   90.00
_cell.angle_gamma   90.00
#
_symmetry.space_group_name_H-M   'P 1'
#
loop_
_entity.id
_entity.type
_entity.pdbx_description
1 polymer ?
#
loop_
_entity_poly.entity_id
_entity_poly.type
_entity_poly.pdbx_seq_one_letter_code
_entity_poly.pdbx_strand_id
1 'polypeptide(L)' 'MAMTAHLDSLKSKHADLDAKIADEERRPHPDEAALHALKKLKLRIKDELADLERVH' A
#
# COMPACT_ATOMS: atom_id res chain seq x y z
N MET A 1 -3.81 22.91 -1.15
CA MET A 1 -2.86 21.94 -1.42
C MET A 1 -3.42 20.56 -1.49
N ALA A 2 -4.42 20.41 -2.33
CA ALA A 2 -5.11 19.13 -2.48
C ALA A 2 -4.16 18.02 -2.92
N MET A 3 -3.20 18.31 -3.80
CA MET A 3 -2.26 17.29 -4.28
C MET A 3 -1.34 16.78 -3.19
N THR A 4 -0.85 17.66 -2.33
CA THR A 4 0.03 17.27 -1.23
C THR A 4 -0.73 16.38 -0.24
N ALA A 5 -1.97 16.75 0.10
CA ALA A 5 -2.77 15.95 1.01
C ALA A 5 -3.09 14.58 0.44
N HIS A 6 -3.36 14.52 -0.87
CA HIS A 6 -3.64 13.25 -1.53
C HIS A 6 -2.40 12.36 -1.55
N LEU A 7 -1.24 12.93 -1.86
CA LEU A 7 0.01 12.20 -1.87
C LEU A 7 0.34 11.65 -0.48
N ASP A 8 0.18 12.47 0.55
CA ASP A 8 0.41 12.04 1.93
C ASP A 8 -0.53 10.90 2.32
N SER A 9 -1.79 11.00 1.90
CA SER A 9 -2.78 9.96 2.17
C SER A 9 -2.38 8.64 1.51
N LEU A 10 -1.91 8.68 0.28
CA LEU A 10 -1.46 7.48 -0.43
C LEU A 10 -0.22 6.87 0.24
N LYS A 11 0.72 7.70 0.65
CA LYS A 11 1.91 7.24 1.35
C LYS A 11 1.56 6.57 2.68
N SER A 12 0.61 7.16 3.41
CA SER A 12 0.14 6.61 4.66
C SER A 12 -0.53 5.26 4.46
N LYS A 13 -1.38 5.14 3.44
CA LYS A 13 -2.02 3.87 3.09
C LYS A 13 -1.01 2.81 2.71
N HIS A 14 0.02 3.21 1.96
CA HIS A 14 1.08 2.29 1.57
C HIS A 14 1.81 1.75 2.79
N ALA A 15 2.14 2.62 3.73
CA ALA A 15 2.79 2.21 4.97
C ALA A 15 1.90 1.29 5.81
N ASP A 16 0.61 1.60 5.88
CA ASP A 16 -0.36 0.76 6.59
C ASP A 16 -0.45 -0.64 5.98
N LEU A 17 -0.47 -0.72 4.66
CA LEU A 17 -0.50 -2.01 3.97
C LEU A 17 0.78 -2.81 4.20
N ASP A 18 1.93 -2.15 4.18
CA ASP A 18 3.19 -2.80 4.49
C ASP A 18 3.17 -3.41 5.90
N ALA A 19 2.65 -2.67 6.87
CA ALA A 19 2.55 -3.15 8.24
C ALA A 19 1.61 -4.36 8.33
N LYS A 20 0.48 -4.31 7.64
CA LYS A 20 -0.47 -5.41 7.64
C LYS A 20 0.10 -6.66 6.99
N ILE A 21 0.83 -6.49 5.90
CA ILE A 21 1.50 -7.60 5.23
C ILE A 21 2.53 -8.24 6.17
N ALA A 22 3.34 -7.42 6.82
CA ALA A 22 4.34 -7.91 7.75
C ALA A 22 3.71 -8.68 8.91
N ASP A 23 2.59 -8.17 9.45
CA ASP A 23 1.86 -8.86 10.51
C ASP A 23 1.34 -10.20 10.05
N GLU A 24 0.77 -10.25 8.85
CA GLU A 24 0.22 -11.50 8.33
C GLU A 24 1.33 -12.52 8.07
N GLU A 25 2.47 -12.07 7.58
CA GLU A 25 3.61 -12.95 7.30
C GLU A 25 4.23 -13.52 8.58
N ARG A 26 4.09 -12.83 9.69
CA ARG A 26 4.62 -13.27 10.98
C ARG A 26 3.77 -14.32 11.66
N ARG A 27 2.54 -14.52 11.22
CA ARG A 27 1.66 -15.51 11.81
C ARG A 27 2.17 -16.93 11.54
N PRO A 28 1.94 -17.88 12.47
CA PRO A 28 2.35 -19.27 12.25
C PRO A 28 1.73 -19.88 10.99
N HIS A 29 0.51 -19.46 10.68
CA HIS A 29 -0.21 -19.92 9.48
C HIS A 29 -0.73 -18.71 8.72
N PRO A 30 0.12 -18.08 7.89
CA PRO A 30 -0.33 -16.91 7.14
C PRO A 30 -1.47 -17.27 6.20
N ASP A 31 -2.44 -16.37 6.11
CA ASP A 31 -3.54 -16.50 5.16
C ASP A 31 -3.07 -16.01 3.79
N GLU A 32 -2.80 -16.94 2.89
CA GLU A 32 -2.30 -16.60 1.56
C GLU A 32 -3.27 -15.74 0.77
N ALA A 33 -4.57 -15.97 0.93
CA ALA A 33 -5.57 -15.17 0.24
C ALA A 33 -5.53 -13.72 0.73
N ALA A 34 -5.42 -13.53 2.05
CA ALA A 34 -5.30 -12.20 2.63
C ALA A 34 -4.02 -11.52 2.19
N LEU A 35 -2.89 -12.24 2.20
CA LEU A 35 -1.62 -11.70 1.73
C LEU A 35 -1.69 -11.28 0.27
N HIS A 36 -2.28 -12.10 -0.56
CA HIS A 36 -2.43 -11.79 -1.97
C HIS A 36 -3.26 -10.50 -2.17
N ALA A 37 -4.37 -10.39 -1.45
CA ALA A 37 -5.21 -9.21 -1.51
C ALA A 37 -4.47 -7.95 -1.05
N LEU A 38 -3.74 -8.06 0.05
CA LEU A 38 -2.97 -6.93 0.58
C LEU A 38 -1.87 -6.50 -0.38
N LYS A 39 -1.16 -7.45 -0.96
CA LYS A 39 -0.09 -7.16 -1.92
C LYS A 39 -0.65 -6.52 -3.19
N LYS A 40 -1.83 -6.94 -3.61
CA LYS A 40 -2.50 -6.35 -4.76
C LYS A 40 -2.89 -4.90 -4.50
N LEU A 41 -3.43 -4.61 -3.31
CA LEU A 41 -3.75 -3.24 -2.92
C LEU A 41 -2.51 -2.38 -2.82
N LYS A 42 -1.44 -2.92 -2.26
CA LYS A 42 -0.16 -2.21 -2.16
C LYS A 42 0.36 -1.83 -3.54
N LEU A 43 0.31 -2.76 -4.48
CA LEU A 43 0.75 -2.51 -5.84
C LEU A 43 -0.08 -1.40 -6.50
N ARG A 44 -1.38 -1.41 -6.27
CA ARG A 44 -2.28 -0.39 -6.77
C ARG A 44 -1.91 1.00 -6.27
N ILE A 45 -1.69 1.11 -4.97
CA ILE A 45 -1.32 2.39 -4.36
C ILE A 45 0.06 2.84 -4.85
N LYS A 46 0.98 1.91 -5.00
CA LYS A 46 2.30 2.20 -5.53
C LYS A 46 2.20 2.74 -6.96
N ASP A 47 1.34 2.16 -7.77
CA ASP A 47 1.12 2.64 -9.14
C ASP A 47 0.54 4.05 -9.15
N GLU A 48 -0.41 4.33 -8.26
CA GLU A 48 -0.98 5.67 -8.14
C GLU A 48 0.07 6.69 -7.71
N LEU A 49 0.93 6.32 -6.78
CA LEU A 49 2.03 7.18 -6.35
C LEU A 49 2.99 7.46 -7.49
N ALA A 50 3.33 6.43 -8.25
CA ALA A 50 4.21 6.56 -9.39
C ALA A 50 3.62 7.50 -10.45
N ASP A 51 2.32 7.38 -10.70
CA ASP A 51 1.63 8.24 -11.65
C ASP A 51 1.67 9.69 -11.19
N LEU A 52 1.41 9.94 -9.91
CA LEU A 52 1.44 11.30 -9.39
C LEU A 52 2.83 11.91 -9.47
N GLU A 53 3.86 11.12 -9.21
CA GLU A 53 5.24 11.57 -9.31
C GLU A 53 5.67 11.80 -10.75
N ARG A 54 5.11 11.06 -11.68
CA ARG A 54 5.45 11.16 -13.09
C ARG A 54 4.84 12.37 -13.78
N VAL A 55 3.74 12.85 -13.25
CA VAL A 55 2.96 13.92 -13.90
C VAL A 55 3.62 15.30 -13.78
N HIS A 56 4.68 15.41 -13.08
CA HIS A 56 5.38 16.70 -13.03
C HIS A 56 6.11 16.98 -14.32
#